data_9c8418bc164a63a7f1c5e3448441008b
#
_entry.id   9c8418bc164a63a7f1c5e3448441008b
#
_cell.length_a   1.000
_cell.length_b   1.000
_cell.length_c   1.000
_cell.angle_alpha   90.00
_cell.angle_beta   90.00
_cell.angle_gamma   90.00
#
_symmetry.space_group_name_H-M   'P 1'
#
loop_
_entity.id
_entity.type
_entity.pdbx_description
1 polymer ?
#
loop_
_entity_poly.entity_id
_entity_poly.type
_entity_poly.pdbx_seq_one_letter_code
_entity_poly.pdbx_strand_id
1 'polypeptide(L)'
;DCAADGIRVNTICPGVVMSDVMYDDLKKMDERQKLEFERAVNHCQPLPPGQMGDIANTTLFLASDMGAYITGQYLLVDGGTSIKAHDFHPAL
;
A
#
# COMPACT_ATOMS: atom_id res chain seq x y z
N ASP A 1 -4.86 16.08 -21.00
CA ASP A 1 -5.77 17.22 -21.08
C ASP A 1 -5.57 18.20 -19.95
N CYS A 2 -5.51 17.72 -18.72
CA CYS A 2 -5.30 18.58 -17.56
C CYS A 2 -3.90 19.22 -17.56
N ALA A 3 -2.94 18.58 -18.20
CA ALA A 3 -1.57 19.08 -18.22
C ALA A 3 -1.45 20.44 -18.88
N ALA A 4 -2.30 20.72 -19.87
CA ALA A 4 -2.31 22.03 -20.53
C ALA A 4 -2.69 23.16 -19.56
N ASP A 5 -3.42 22.84 -18.51
CA ASP A 5 -3.83 23.78 -17.47
C ASP A 5 -2.89 23.77 -16.25
N GLY A 6 -1.76 23.07 -16.34
CA GLY A 6 -0.82 22.95 -15.24
C GLY A 6 -1.26 21.99 -14.15
N ILE A 7 -2.16 21.07 -14.46
CA ILE A 7 -2.69 20.10 -13.49
C ILE A 7 -2.07 18.73 -13.77
N ARG A 8 -1.53 18.13 -12.74
CA ARG A 8 -1.05 16.74 -12.76
C ARG A 8 -2.06 15.83 -12.04
N VAL A 9 -2.23 14.63 -12.58
CA VAL A 9 -3.15 13.64 -12.00
C VAL A 9 -2.42 12.32 -11.92
N ASN A 10 -2.28 11.82 -10.71
CA ASN A 10 -1.67 10.51 -10.45
C ASN A 10 -2.56 9.70 -9.52
N THR A 11 -2.39 8.40 -9.54
CA THR A 11 -3.14 7.47 -8.71
C THR A 11 -2.20 6.72 -7.79
N ILE A 12 -2.55 6.63 -6.51
CA ILE A 12 -1.83 5.82 -5.54
C ILE A 12 -2.65 4.57 -5.25
N CYS A 13 -2.02 3.41 -5.35
CA CYS A 13 -2.66 2.12 -5.13
C CYS A 13 -2.05 1.47 -3.88
N PRO A 14 -2.65 1.63 -2.69
CA PRO A 14 -2.11 1.07 -1.47
C PRO A 14 -2.30 -0.45 -1.39
N GLY A 15 -1.42 -1.11 -0.62
CA GLY A 15 -1.64 -2.47 -0.18
C GLY A 15 -2.30 -2.49 1.19
N VAL A 16 -1.89 -3.42 2.05
CA VAL A 16 -2.40 -3.49 3.41
C VAL A 16 -1.77 -2.37 4.24
N VAL A 17 -2.60 -1.45 4.70
CA VAL A 17 -2.17 -0.29 5.49
C VAL A 17 -2.92 -0.31 6.82
N MET A 18 -2.18 -0.15 7.92
CA MET A 18 -2.74 -0.15 9.26
C MET A 18 -3.37 1.19 9.57
N SER A 19 -4.69 1.23 9.53
CA SER A 19 -5.49 2.39 9.94
C SER A 19 -5.94 2.23 11.38
N ASP A 20 -6.52 3.29 11.94
CA ASP A 20 -7.10 3.23 13.30
C ASP A 20 -8.19 2.15 13.39
N VAL A 21 -9.00 2.02 12.35
CA VAL A 21 -10.03 0.98 12.29
C VAL A 21 -9.40 -0.41 12.34
N MET A 22 -8.32 -0.60 11.61
CA MET A 22 -7.61 -1.89 11.58
C MET A 22 -7.01 -2.23 12.94
N TYR A 23 -6.41 -1.25 13.62
CA TYR A 23 -5.89 -1.45 14.97
C TYR A 23 -7.00 -1.78 15.95
N ASP A 24 -8.15 -1.10 15.84
CA ASP A 24 -9.30 -1.37 16.70
C ASP A 24 -9.84 -2.79 16.46
N ASP A 25 -9.91 -3.22 15.21
CA ASP A 25 -10.32 -4.57 14.88
C ASP A 25 -9.37 -5.61 15.45
N LEU A 26 -8.08 -5.35 15.40
CA LEU A 26 -7.07 -6.26 15.98
C LEU A 26 -7.23 -6.40 17.49
N LYS A 27 -7.58 -5.32 18.18
CA LYS A 27 -7.80 -5.36 19.62
C LYS A 27 -8.96 -6.27 20.03
N LYS A 28 -9.92 -6.45 19.13
CA LYS A 28 -11.09 -7.30 19.37
C LYS A 28 -10.82 -8.78 19.04
N MET A 29 -9.69 -9.07 18.44
CA MET A 29 -9.31 -10.43 18.04
C MET A 29 -8.67 -11.17 19.20
N ASP A 30 -8.92 -12.49 19.26
CA ASP A 30 -8.15 -13.37 20.14
C ASP A 30 -6.78 -13.65 19.53
N GLU A 31 -5.93 -14.35 20.27
CA GLU A 31 -4.56 -14.63 19.81
C GLU A 31 -4.51 -15.47 18.53
N ARG A 32 -5.47 -16.37 18.37
CA ARG A 32 -5.55 -17.20 17.15
C ARG A 32 -5.89 -16.35 15.93
N GLN A 33 -6.88 -15.45 16.07
CA GLN A 33 -7.29 -14.57 14.99
C GLN A 33 -6.17 -13.61 14.59
N LYS A 34 -5.45 -13.06 15.57
CA LYS A 34 -4.29 -12.20 15.30
C LYS A 34 -3.22 -12.93 14.52
N LEU A 35 -2.94 -14.17 14.91
CA LEU A 35 -1.94 -14.97 14.23
C LEU A 35 -2.36 -15.30 12.79
N GLU A 36 -3.62 -15.61 12.58
CA GLU A 36 -4.16 -15.87 11.25
C GLU A 36 -4.06 -14.63 10.37
N PHE A 37 -4.38 -13.46 10.92
CA PHE A 37 -4.24 -12.19 10.20
C PHE A 37 -2.78 -11.93 9.81
N GLU A 38 -1.87 -12.08 10.74
CA GLU A 38 -0.44 -11.88 10.50
C GLU A 38 0.07 -12.80 9.41
N ARG A 39 -0.32 -14.06 9.46
CA ARG A 39 0.07 -15.03 8.44
C ARG A 39 -0.48 -14.68 7.07
N ALA A 40 -1.72 -14.23 7.03
CA ALA A 40 -2.35 -13.84 5.77
C ALA A 40 -1.62 -12.65 5.14
N VAL A 41 -1.28 -11.65 5.93
CA VAL A 41 -0.55 -10.49 5.45
C VAL A 41 0.85 -10.88 4.98
N ASN A 42 1.56 -11.69 5.76
CA ASN A 42 2.89 -12.14 5.41
C ASN A 42 2.89 -13.00 4.14
N HIS A 43 1.81 -13.72 3.91
CA HIS A 43 1.65 -14.49 2.68
C HIS A 43 1.41 -13.59 1.47
N CYS A 44 0.71 -12.50 1.66
CA CYS A 44 0.30 -11.61 0.56
C CYS A 44 1.39 -10.63 0.13
N GLN A 45 2.29 -10.26 1.01
CA GLN A 45 3.26 -9.21 0.70
C GLN A 45 4.62 -9.45 1.35
N PRO A 46 5.71 -9.07 0.65
CA PRO A 46 7.07 -9.20 1.19
C PRO A 46 7.36 -8.30 2.38
N LEU A 47 6.78 -7.10 2.41
CA LEU A 47 7.01 -6.16 3.51
C LEU A 47 5.91 -6.27 4.56
N PRO A 48 6.20 -5.87 5.80
CA PRO A 48 5.15 -5.73 6.81
C PRO A 48 4.05 -4.78 6.36
N PRO A 49 2.87 -4.80 7.02
CA PRO A 49 1.81 -3.84 6.69
C PRO A 49 2.32 -2.40 6.73
N GLY A 50 1.89 -1.61 5.77
CA GLY A 50 2.25 -0.20 5.72
C GLY A 50 1.55 0.58 6.81
N GLN A 51 2.08 1.74 7.11
CA GLN A 51 1.48 2.70 8.01
C GLN A 51 0.82 3.81 7.20
N MET A 52 -0.12 4.52 7.80
CA MET A 52 -0.80 5.62 7.11
C MET A 52 0.20 6.68 6.64
N GLY A 53 1.28 6.90 7.40
CA GLY A 53 2.36 7.80 7.00
C GLY A 53 3.04 7.41 5.69
N ASP A 54 3.10 6.13 5.39
CA ASP A 54 3.71 5.67 4.14
C ASP A 54 2.93 6.18 2.92
N ILE A 55 1.61 6.14 3.02
CA ILE A 55 0.75 6.66 1.96
C ILE A 55 0.76 8.19 1.95
N ALA A 56 0.73 8.81 3.12
CA ALA A 56 0.77 10.27 3.23
C ALA A 56 2.07 10.84 2.64
N ASN A 57 3.20 10.22 2.92
CA ASN A 57 4.50 10.66 2.39
C ASN A 57 4.55 10.51 0.87
N THR A 58 4.00 9.45 0.33
CA THR A 58 3.92 9.25 -1.11
C THR A 58 3.04 10.30 -1.76
N THR A 59 1.91 10.60 -1.14
CA THR A 59 1.00 11.65 -1.60
C THR A 59 1.70 13.00 -1.60
N LEU A 60 2.40 13.32 -0.53
CA LEU A 60 3.15 14.57 -0.42
C LEU A 60 4.21 14.68 -1.53
N PHE A 61 4.95 13.61 -1.78
CA PHE A 61 5.94 13.57 -2.85
C PHE A 61 5.31 13.88 -4.20
N LEU A 62 4.22 13.21 -4.54
CA LEU A 62 3.56 13.41 -5.83
C LEU A 62 2.92 14.79 -5.96
N ALA A 63 2.41 15.35 -4.86
CA ALA A 63 1.74 16.64 -4.86
C ALA A 63 2.72 17.81 -4.82
N SER A 64 3.94 17.59 -4.37
CA SER A 64 4.95 18.63 -4.23
C SER A 64 5.73 18.85 -5.52
N ASP A 65 6.63 19.84 -5.49
CA ASP A 65 7.52 20.13 -6.62
C ASP A 65 8.45 18.95 -6.93
N MET A 66 8.68 18.07 -5.94
CA MET A 66 9.49 16.87 -6.16
C MET A 66 8.84 15.94 -7.18
N GLY A 67 7.53 15.94 -7.28
CA GLY A 67 6.80 15.16 -8.27
C GLY A 67 6.43 15.95 -9.53
N ALA A 68 7.07 17.08 -9.77
CA ALA A 68 6.67 18.01 -10.84
C ALA A 68 6.68 17.41 -12.24
N TYR A 69 7.49 16.39 -12.48
CA TYR A 69 7.59 15.75 -13.79
C TYR A 69 6.81 14.45 -13.88
N ILE A 70 5.92 14.18 -12.92
CA ILE A 70 5.14 12.93 -12.83
C ILE A 70 3.67 13.26 -13.01
N THR A 71 3.06 12.69 -14.06
CA THR A 71 1.62 12.78 -14.27
C THR A 71 1.14 11.54 -15.01
N GLY A 72 -0.11 11.16 -14.80
CA GLY A 72 -0.72 10.03 -15.48
C GLY A 72 -0.23 8.67 -14.98
N GLN A 73 0.36 8.60 -13.79
CA GLN A 73 0.95 7.36 -13.29
C GLN A 73 0.09 6.69 -12.23
N TYR A 74 0.20 5.36 -12.18
CA TYR A 74 -0.31 4.55 -11.09
C TYR A 74 0.89 4.13 -10.25
N LEU A 75 0.94 4.59 -9.00
CA LEU A 75 2.03 4.25 -8.11
C LEU A 75 1.55 3.24 -7.08
N LEU A 76 2.11 2.05 -7.15
CA LEU A 76 1.81 0.97 -6.21
C LEU A 76 2.63 1.19 -4.94
N VAL A 77 1.93 1.32 -3.82
CA VAL A 77 2.55 1.47 -2.49
C VAL A 77 1.98 0.34 -1.64
N ASP A 78 2.42 -0.87 -1.94
CA ASP A 78 1.72 -2.08 -1.53
C ASP A 78 2.63 -3.13 -0.86
N GLY A 79 3.82 -2.74 -0.45
CA GLY A 79 4.74 -3.67 0.20
C GLY A 79 5.16 -4.85 -0.67
N GLY A 80 5.00 -4.73 -1.98
CA GLY A 80 5.35 -5.77 -2.93
C GLY A 80 4.23 -6.76 -3.23
N THR A 81 3.01 -6.48 -2.78
CA THR A 81 1.89 -7.40 -3.01
C THR A 81 1.72 -7.74 -4.49
N SER A 82 1.81 -6.75 -5.36
CA SER A 82 1.55 -6.94 -6.77
C SER A 82 2.61 -7.75 -7.51
N ILE A 83 3.81 -7.85 -6.95
CA ILE A 83 4.90 -8.61 -7.57
C ILE A 83 5.17 -9.94 -6.90
N LYS A 84 4.51 -10.23 -5.78
CA LYS A 84 4.70 -11.50 -5.09
C LYS A 84 3.95 -12.59 -5.84
N ALA A 85 4.67 -13.63 -6.22
CA ALA A 85 4.11 -14.74 -7.00
C ALA A 85 3.53 -15.82 -6.07
N HIS A 86 2.70 -15.43 -5.19
CA HIS A 86 2.10 -16.24 -4.13
C HIS A 86 2.06 -17.74 -4.37
N ASP A 87 1.01 -18.14 -5.07
CA ASP A 87 0.70 -19.56 -5.24
C ASP A 87 1.24 -20.12 -6.54
N PHE A 88 1.95 -19.30 -7.29
CA PHE A 88 2.49 -19.74 -8.57
C PHE A 88 3.78 -20.54 -8.44
N HIS A 89 4.36 -20.56 -7.27
CA HIS A 89 5.64 -21.21 -7.04
C HIS A 89 5.62 -22.17 -5.86
N PRO A 90 4.62 -23.01 -5.76
CA PRO A 90 4.53 -23.91 -4.61
C PRO A 90 5.65 -24.95 -4.61
N ALA A 91 6.22 -25.19 -5.76
CA ALA A 91 7.27 -26.19 -5.93
C ALA A 91 8.66 -25.60 -5.90
N LEU A 92 8.75 -24.31 -5.75
CA LEU A 92 10.06 -23.63 -5.76
C LEU A 92 10.66 -23.54 -4.37
#